data_434aa86bf0c6f926161033323f9db1f3
#
_entry.id   434aa86bf0c6f926161033323f9db1f3
#
_cell.length_a   1.000
_cell.length_b   1.000
_cell.length_c   1.000
_cell.angle_alpha   90.00
_cell.angle_beta   90.00
_cell.angle_gamma   90.00
#
_symmetry.space_group_name_H-M   'P 1'
#
loop_
_entity.id
_entity.type
_entity.pdbx_description
1 polymer ?
#
loop_
_entity_poly.entity_id
_entity_poly.type
_entity_poly.pdbx_seq_one_letter_code
_entity_poly.pdbx_strand_id
1 'polypeptide(L)'
;MSDQLPRLGGLSEPEKYERLVDRVPGVWWSDAGPFAGLHELNAVRVEYFRRVFGGFGGKRVFDVGCGGGILAETLAAEGATVTGIDPSEKSLAAARDHARRSGLTIDYRHGTAEDLDGAGLEGTFDLVFAVDVLEHVDDLERTIAGIALVLAPGGGLGFLTHNRTIAGFLQVVWDEEYVQHTMPEGFHDFARFITPAELSDAFARHDMVVQEMKGVERAGDGTGRRVLTDALGVTYLGWSLRTR
;
A
#
# COMPACT_ATOMS: atom_id res chain seq x y z
N MET A 1 -22.83 -2.34 -13.68
CA MET A 1 -21.82 -2.94 -12.78
C MET A 1 -22.01 -2.54 -11.32
N SER A 2 -22.66 -1.40 -10.98
CA SER A 2 -22.83 -0.92 -9.60
C SER A 2 -23.66 -1.83 -8.66
N ASP A 3 -24.60 -2.61 -9.22
CA ASP A 3 -25.46 -3.49 -8.41
C ASP A 3 -24.75 -4.76 -7.86
N GLN A 4 -23.46 -4.94 -8.12
CA GLN A 4 -22.72 -6.14 -7.75
C GLN A 4 -21.68 -5.93 -6.64
N LEU A 5 -21.30 -4.69 -6.34
CA LEU A 5 -20.33 -4.44 -5.27
C LEU A 5 -21.02 -4.50 -3.90
N PRO A 6 -20.39 -5.17 -2.90
CA PRO A 6 -20.96 -5.25 -1.56
C PRO A 6 -20.86 -3.90 -0.85
N ARG A 7 -21.79 -3.62 0.07
CA ARG A 7 -21.60 -2.54 1.05
C ARG A 7 -20.65 -3.01 2.15
N LEU A 8 -19.70 -2.17 2.54
CA LEU A 8 -18.63 -2.55 3.46
C LEU A 8 -18.60 -1.73 4.76
N GLY A 9 -19.45 -0.70 4.87
CA GLY A 9 -19.52 0.12 6.08
C GLY A 9 -19.81 -0.72 7.33
N GLY A 10 -19.07 -0.44 8.41
CA GLY A 10 -19.18 -1.14 9.70
C GLY A 10 -18.45 -2.47 9.81
N LEU A 11 -17.75 -2.91 8.77
CA LEU A 11 -16.83 -4.05 8.82
C LEU A 11 -15.42 -3.60 9.26
N SER A 12 -14.67 -4.52 9.89
CA SER A 12 -13.25 -4.34 10.10
C SER A 12 -12.48 -4.35 8.77
N GLU A 13 -11.28 -3.79 8.75
CA GLU A 13 -10.50 -3.72 7.50
C GLU A 13 -10.27 -5.12 6.89
N PRO A 14 -9.81 -6.16 7.61
CA PRO A 14 -9.66 -7.49 7.01
C PRO A 14 -10.96 -8.04 6.44
N GLU A 15 -12.11 -7.83 7.11
CA GLU A 15 -13.41 -8.30 6.65
C GLU A 15 -13.86 -7.63 5.35
N LYS A 16 -13.51 -6.36 5.12
CA LYS A 16 -13.78 -5.65 3.87
C LYS A 16 -13.09 -6.36 2.68
N TYR A 17 -11.78 -6.62 2.81
CA TYR A 17 -11.02 -7.29 1.77
C TYR A 17 -11.46 -8.73 1.54
N GLU A 18 -11.71 -9.50 2.60
CA GLU A 18 -12.22 -10.86 2.48
C GLU A 18 -13.58 -10.92 1.78
N ARG A 19 -14.47 -9.97 2.09
CA ARG A 19 -15.77 -9.88 1.42
C ARG A 19 -15.63 -9.52 -0.07
N LEU A 20 -14.68 -8.64 -0.41
CA LEU A 20 -14.40 -8.32 -1.82
C LEU A 20 -13.85 -9.52 -2.58
N VAL A 21 -12.91 -10.25 -2.01
CA VAL A 21 -12.37 -11.48 -2.64
C VAL A 21 -13.47 -12.51 -2.86
N ASP A 22 -14.40 -12.67 -1.91
CA ASP A 22 -15.52 -13.61 -2.05
C ASP A 22 -16.54 -13.20 -3.13
N ARG A 23 -16.80 -11.90 -3.27
CA ARG A 23 -17.86 -11.38 -4.12
C ARG A 23 -17.41 -11.03 -5.54
N VAL A 24 -16.14 -10.73 -5.71
CA VAL A 24 -15.56 -10.30 -6.99
C VAL A 24 -14.41 -11.25 -7.35
N PRO A 25 -14.69 -12.34 -8.09
CA PRO A 25 -13.65 -13.30 -8.47
C PRO A 25 -12.48 -12.64 -9.16
N GLY A 26 -11.26 -12.92 -8.70
CA GLY A 26 -10.04 -12.35 -9.26
C GLY A 26 -9.86 -10.84 -9.02
N VAL A 27 -10.52 -10.26 -8.02
CA VAL A 27 -10.53 -8.81 -7.74
C VAL A 27 -9.15 -8.17 -7.75
N TRP A 28 -8.13 -8.86 -7.25
CA TRP A 28 -6.76 -8.34 -7.18
C TRP A 28 -6.07 -8.23 -8.54
N TRP A 29 -6.39 -9.10 -9.50
CA TRP A 29 -5.66 -9.24 -10.77
C TRP A 29 -6.55 -9.03 -12.00
N SER A 30 -7.76 -8.54 -11.81
CA SER A 30 -8.67 -8.21 -12.89
C SER A 30 -8.35 -6.83 -13.46
N ASP A 31 -8.34 -6.70 -14.78
CA ASP A 31 -8.22 -5.41 -15.48
C ASP A 31 -9.49 -4.53 -15.33
N ALA A 32 -10.54 -5.08 -14.73
CA ALA A 32 -11.79 -4.39 -14.45
C ALA A 32 -12.27 -4.72 -13.03
N GLY A 33 -12.65 -3.70 -12.28
CA GLY A 33 -13.14 -3.86 -10.91
C GLY A 33 -12.44 -2.95 -9.91
N PRO A 34 -12.71 -3.13 -8.62
CA PRO A 34 -12.25 -2.21 -7.58
C PRO A 34 -10.74 -1.95 -7.57
N PHE A 35 -9.92 -2.97 -7.81
CA PHE A 35 -8.47 -2.85 -7.72
C PHE A 35 -7.75 -2.67 -9.08
N ALA A 36 -8.51 -2.51 -10.19
CA ALA A 36 -7.91 -2.25 -11.50
C ALA A 36 -7.00 -1.00 -11.51
N GLY A 37 -7.41 0.06 -10.81
CA GLY A 37 -6.62 1.29 -10.68
C GLY A 37 -5.28 1.11 -9.94
N LEU A 38 -5.13 0.07 -9.12
CA LEU A 38 -3.88 -0.22 -8.43
C LEU A 38 -2.77 -0.67 -9.40
N HIS A 39 -3.12 -1.34 -10.51
CA HIS A 39 -2.13 -1.75 -11.52
C HIS A 39 -1.53 -0.53 -12.25
N GLU A 40 -2.36 0.46 -12.61
CA GLU A 40 -1.88 1.73 -13.19
C GLU A 40 -0.99 2.48 -12.19
N LEU A 41 -1.45 2.58 -10.95
CA LEU A 41 -0.71 3.24 -9.87
C LEU A 41 0.61 2.52 -9.59
N ASN A 42 0.64 1.18 -9.68
CA ASN A 42 1.82 0.38 -9.44
C ASN A 42 2.97 0.73 -10.40
N ALA A 43 2.68 0.99 -11.66
CA ALA A 43 3.70 1.40 -12.62
C ALA A 43 4.39 2.71 -12.21
N VAL A 44 3.61 3.70 -11.74
CA VAL A 44 4.13 5.02 -11.34
C VAL A 44 4.92 4.94 -10.03
N ARG A 45 4.38 4.25 -9.00
CA ARG A 45 5.04 4.14 -7.70
C ARG A 45 6.31 3.31 -7.77
N VAL A 46 6.33 2.21 -8.53
CA VAL A 46 7.52 1.38 -8.69
C VAL A 46 8.63 2.14 -9.43
N GLU A 47 8.30 2.91 -10.47
CA GLU A 47 9.29 3.75 -11.16
C GLU A 47 9.90 4.80 -10.22
N TYR A 48 9.06 5.45 -9.39
CA TYR A 48 9.54 6.38 -8.38
C TYR A 48 10.46 5.68 -7.37
N PHE A 49 10.04 4.56 -6.79
CA PHE A 49 10.83 3.82 -5.80
C PHE A 49 12.11 3.24 -6.39
N ARG A 50 12.07 2.76 -7.64
CA ARG A 50 13.29 2.31 -8.36
C ARG A 50 14.31 3.43 -8.46
N ARG A 51 13.89 4.65 -8.79
CA ARG A 51 14.76 5.83 -8.89
C ARG A 51 15.38 6.17 -7.53
N VAL A 52 14.59 6.27 -6.46
CA VAL A 52 15.06 6.75 -5.16
C VAL A 52 15.89 5.72 -4.41
N PHE A 53 15.61 4.43 -4.59
CA PHE A 53 16.34 3.34 -3.94
C PHE A 53 17.44 2.72 -4.81
N GLY A 54 17.63 3.14 -6.06
CA GLY A 54 18.63 2.60 -6.97
C GLY A 54 18.36 1.16 -7.42
N GLY A 55 17.07 0.79 -7.56
CA GLY A 55 16.61 -0.55 -7.93
C GLY A 55 16.40 -1.48 -6.73
N PHE A 56 15.93 -2.70 -7.01
CA PHE A 56 15.51 -3.68 -5.99
C PHE A 56 16.34 -4.96 -6.00
N GLY A 57 17.11 -5.21 -7.07
CA GLY A 57 17.88 -6.44 -7.24
C GLY A 57 18.83 -6.74 -6.08
N GLY A 58 18.72 -7.97 -5.53
CA GLY A 58 19.53 -8.43 -4.42
C GLY A 58 19.15 -7.88 -3.03
N LYS A 59 18.14 -7.01 -2.95
CA LYS A 59 17.67 -6.43 -1.68
C LYS A 59 16.64 -7.33 -1.01
N ARG A 60 16.65 -7.36 0.31
CA ARG A 60 15.60 -7.96 1.14
C ARG A 60 14.51 -6.92 1.35
N VAL A 61 13.31 -7.24 0.91
CA VAL A 61 12.17 -6.32 0.89
C VAL A 61 11.03 -6.85 1.73
N PHE A 62 10.42 -5.98 2.54
CA PHE A 62 9.21 -6.28 3.29
C PHE A 62 8.05 -5.44 2.78
N ASP A 63 6.95 -6.09 2.39
CA ASP A 63 5.75 -5.43 1.87
C ASP A 63 4.62 -5.54 2.91
N VAL A 64 4.31 -4.44 3.58
CA VAL A 64 3.28 -4.34 4.62
C VAL A 64 1.93 -4.10 3.96
N GLY A 65 0.92 -4.91 4.34
CA GLY A 65 -0.38 -4.86 3.69
C GLY A 65 -0.30 -5.28 2.21
N CYS A 66 0.43 -6.37 1.94
CA CYS A 66 0.73 -6.78 0.56
C CYS A 66 -0.48 -7.18 -0.28
N GLY A 67 -1.66 -7.40 0.34
CA GLY A 67 -2.91 -7.75 -0.33
C GLY A 67 -2.78 -8.95 -1.27
N GLY A 68 -3.21 -8.77 -2.51
CA GLY A 68 -3.07 -9.77 -3.58
C GLY A 68 -1.69 -9.85 -4.23
N GLY A 69 -0.68 -9.13 -3.72
CA GLY A 69 0.71 -9.24 -4.14
C GLY A 69 1.13 -8.36 -5.32
N ILE A 70 0.35 -7.37 -5.71
CA ILE A 70 0.63 -6.53 -6.91
C ILE A 70 2.02 -5.87 -6.85
N LEU A 71 2.36 -5.24 -5.71
CA LEU A 71 3.67 -4.64 -5.52
C LEU A 71 4.74 -5.72 -5.31
N ALA A 72 4.48 -6.67 -4.40
CA ALA A 72 5.41 -7.74 -4.05
C ALA A 72 5.93 -8.50 -5.27
N GLU A 73 5.05 -8.86 -6.22
CA GLU A 73 5.44 -9.58 -7.44
C GLU A 73 6.31 -8.72 -8.36
N THR A 74 6.00 -7.42 -8.48
CA THR A 74 6.82 -6.50 -9.29
C THR A 74 8.23 -6.40 -8.72
N LEU A 75 8.37 -6.27 -7.40
CA LEU A 75 9.66 -6.18 -6.73
C LEU A 75 10.45 -7.50 -6.85
N ALA A 76 9.78 -8.64 -6.70
CA ALA A 76 10.39 -9.96 -6.88
C ALA A 76 10.85 -10.20 -8.32
N ALA A 77 10.07 -9.79 -9.31
CA ALA A 77 10.42 -9.89 -10.72
C ALA A 77 11.66 -9.03 -11.07
N GLU A 78 11.92 -7.96 -10.31
CA GLU A 78 13.13 -7.13 -10.42
C GLU A 78 14.30 -7.63 -9.55
N GLY A 79 14.20 -8.85 -9.00
CA GLY A 79 15.28 -9.53 -8.32
C GLY A 79 15.40 -9.26 -6.82
N ALA A 80 14.37 -8.71 -6.19
CA ALA A 80 14.30 -8.61 -4.73
C ALA A 80 13.95 -9.97 -4.09
N THR A 81 14.42 -10.20 -2.87
CA THR A 81 13.89 -11.24 -1.99
C THR A 81 12.76 -10.63 -1.15
N VAL A 82 11.52 -11.01 -1.46
CA VAL A 82 10.35 -10.35 -0.91
C VAL A 82 9.66 -11.21 0.15
N THR A 83 9.34 -10.58 1.28
CA THR A 83 8.39 -11.07 2.28
C THR A 83 7.20 -10.11 2.31
N GLY A 84 5.99 -10.60 2.17
CA GLY A 84 4.75 -9.82 2.30
C GLY A 84 3.96 -10.23 3.52
N ILE A 85 3.33 -9.26 4.20
CA ILE A 85 2.41 -9.52 5.33
C ILE A 85 1.06 -8.87 5.08
N ASP A 86 -0.03 -9.59 5.38
CA ASP A 86 -1.39 -9.07 5.24
C ASP A 86 -2.33 -9.78 6.24
N PRO A 87 -3.30 -9.08 6.85
CA PRO A 87 -4.27 -9.70 7.75
C PRO A 87 -5.39 -10.49 7.04
N SER A 88 -5.56 -10.36 5.72
CA SER A 88 -6.56 -11.10 4.95
C SER A 88 -5.98 -12.38 4.37
N GLU A 89 -6.30 -13.53 4.95
CA GLU A 89 -5.85 -14.81 4.42
C GLU A 89 -6.37 -15.10 3.00
N LYS A 90 -7.55 -14.56 2.64
CA LYS A 90 -8.07 -14.69 1.28
C LYS A 90 -7.29 -13.89 0.25
N SER A 91 -6.84 -12.68 0.63
CA SER A 91 -5.93 -11.88 -0.21
C SER A 91 -4.59 -12.61 -0.39
N LEU A 92 -4.03 -13.14 0.71
CA LEU A 92 -2.79 -13.92 0.66
C LEU A 92 -2.92 -15.19 -0.17
N ALA A 93 -4.07 -15.87 -0.12
CA ALA A 93 -4.31 -17.03 -0.97
C ALA A 93 -4.30 -16.66 -2.46
N ALA A 94 -4.90 -15.52 -2.82
CA ALA A 94 -4.85 -14.99 -4.17
C ALA A 94 -3.41 -14.60 -4.59
N ALA A 95 -2.65 -13.95 -3.69
CA ALA A 95 -1.25 -13.60 -3.91
C ALA A 95 -0.37 -14.82 -4.15
N ARG A 96 -0.46 -15.84 -3.29
CA ARG A 96 0.29 -17.10 -3.43
C ARG A 96 -0.03 -17.83 -4.74
N ASP A 97 -1.31 -17.85 -5.12
CA ASP A 97 -1.75 -18.48 -6.36
C ASP A 97 -1.21 -17.76 -7.59
N HIS A 98 -1.27 -16.43 -7.61
CA HIS A 98 -0.78 -15.64 -8.72
C HIS A 98 0.75 -15.70 -8.84
N ALA A 99 1.50 -15.52 -7.74
CA ALA A 99 2.96 -15.63 -7.72
C ALA A 99 3.44 -17.00 -8.24
N ARG A 100 2.78 -18.10 -7.82
CA ARG A 100 3.09 -19.45 -8.33
C ARG A 100 2.89 -19.54 -9.85
N ARG A 101 1.80 -18.99 -10.39
CA ARG A 101 1.53 -18.95 -11.84
C ARG A 101 2.55 -18.10 -12.60
N SER A 102 3.02 -17.02 -11.98
CA SER A 102 4.04 -16.12 -12.51
C SER A 102 5.48 -16.67 -12.35
N GLY A 103 5.65 -17.84 -11.70
CA GLY A 103 6.97 -18.43 -11.46
C GLY A 103 7.82 -17.68 -10.44
N LEU A 104 7.17 -16.87 -9.56
CA LEU A 104 7.84 -16.08 -8.53
C LEU A 104 7.82 -16.80 -7.19
N THR A 105 8.89 -16.60 -6.40
CA THR A 105 8.98 -17.08 -5.02
C THR A 105 8.93 -15.88 -4.08
N ILE A 106 7.85 -15.79 -3.30
CA ILE A 106 7.61 -14.72 -2.34
C ILE A 106 7.12 -15.36 -1.04
N ASP A 107 7.64 -14.89 0.10
CA ASP A 107 7.23 -15.36 1.44
C ASP A 107 6.03 -14.54 1.92
N TYR A 108 4.81 -15.04 1.69
CA TYR A 108 3.58 -14.40 2.14
C TYR A 108 3.15 -14.90 3.51
N ARG A 109 3.05 -14.00 4.49
CA ARG A 109 2.72 -14.28 5.90
C ARG A 109 1.40 -13.64 6.30
N HIS A 110 0.61 -14.33 7.09
CA HIS A 110 -0.58 -13.78 7.72
C HIS A 110 -0.19 -12.99 8.98
N GLY A 111 -0.72 -11.78 9.14
CA GLY A 111 -0.49 -10.91 10.28
C GLY A 111 -0.46 -9.44 9.91
N THR A 112 -0.12 -8.60 10.88
CA THR A 112 -0.05 -7.14 10.75
C THR A 112 1.33 -6.63 11.17
N ALA A 113 1.65 -5.38 10.79
CA ALA A 113 2.89 -4.75 11.23
C ALA A 113 2.90 -4.42 12.73
N GLU A 114 1.73 -4.29 13.34
CA GLU A 114 1.58 -4.06 14.78
C GLU A 114 2.06 -5.23 15.66
N ASP A 115 2.18 -6.43 15.09
CA ASP A 115 2.49 -7.67 15.80
C ASP A 115 3.87 -8.26 15.45
N LEU A 116 4.78 -7.45 14.92
CA LEU A 116 6.12 -7.90 14.49
C LEU A 116 7.15 -8.01 15.63
N ASP A 117 6.85 -7.48 16.81
CA ASP A 117 7.74 -7.60 17.97
C ASP A 117 7.93 -9.08 18.34
N GLY A 118 9.20 -9.49 18.51
CA GLY A 118 9.56 -10.88 18.80
C GLY A 118 9.41 -11.87 17.64
N ALA A 119 9.13 -11.38 16.43
CA ALA A 119 9.02 -12.24 15.23
C ALA A 119 10.38 -12.69 14.67
N GLY A 120 11.50 -12.19 15.21
CA GLY A 120 12.85 -12.50 14.73
C GLY A 120 13.19 -11.85 13.38
N LEU A 121 12.55 -10.72 13.08
CA LEU A 121 12.73 -9.98 11.82
C LEU A 121 13.44 -8.63 12.03
N GLU A 122 13.90 -8.34 13.25
CA GLU A 122 14.48 -7.06 13.61
C GLU A 122 15.69 -6.73 12.74
N GLY A 123 15.69 -5.55 12.14
CA GLY A 123 16.77 -5.06 11.28
C GLY A 123 17.08 -5.94 10.07
N THR A 124 16.11 -6.74 9.63
CA THR A 124 16.34 -7.73 8.57
C THR A 124 16.28 -7.14 7.17
N PHE A 125 15.40 -6.16 6.94
CA PHE A 125 15.08 -5.72 5.58
C PHE A 125 15.81 -4.45 5.17
N ASP A 126 16.33 -4.44 3.95
CA ASP A 126 17.00 -3.30 3.34
C ASP A 126 15.99 -2.23 2.92
N LEU A 127 14.79 -2.68 2.49
CA LEU A 127 13.67 -1.82 2.15
C LEU A 127 12.37 -2.37 2.75
N VAL A 128 11.51 -1.47 3.19
CA VAL A 128 10.12 -1.75 3.58
C VAL A 128 9.19 -0.91 2.71
N PHE A 129 8.06 -1.47 2.33
CA PHE A 129 7.01 -0.74 1.63
C PHE A 129 5.71 -0.80 2.45
N ALA A 130 5.03 0.35 2.53
CA ALA A 130 3.71 0.51 3.10
C ALA A 130 2.89 1.38 2.13
N VAL A 131 2.24 0.76 1.16
CA VAL A 131 1.55 1.46 0.07
C VAL A 131 0.07 1.09 0.04
N ASP A 132 -0.81 2.09 0.08
CA ASP A 132 -2.27 1.93 0.20
C ASP A 132 -2.64 1.07 1.43
N VAL A 133 -1.96 1.26 2.57
CA VAL A 133 -2.19 0.49 3.81
C VAL A 133 -2.28 1.36 5.05
N LEU A 134 -1.52 2.46 5.17
CA LEU A 134 -1.43 3.24 6.41
C LEU A 134 -2.77 3.88 6.82
N GLU A 135 -3.64 4.19 5.86
CA GLU A 135 -5.02 4.66 6.07
C GLU A 135 -6.01 3.56 6.49
N HIS A 136 -5.57 2.30 6.49
CA HIS A 136 -6.38 1.15 6.84
C HIS A 136 -6.00 0.49 8.17
N VAL A 137 -4.88 0.88 8.78
CA VAL A 137 -4.40 0.28 10.03
C VAL A 137 -5.19 0.77 11.25
N ASP A 138 -5.31 -0.05 12.26
CA ASP A 138 -6.03 0.31 13.48
C ASP A 138 -5.19 1.21 14.39
N ASP A 139 -3.88 1.02 14.44
CA ASP A 139 -2.93 1.82 15.21
C ASP A 139 -1.72 2.20 14.37
N LEU A 140 -1.77 3.41 13.82
CA LEU A 140 -0.71 3.96 12.96
C LEU A 140 0.65 3.97 13.68
N GLU A 141 0.68 4.30 14.97
CA GLU A 141 1.92 4.41 15.74
C GLU A 141 2.56 3.02 15.93
N ARG A 142 1.78 2.01 16.28
CA ARG A 142 2.26 0.63 16.39
C ARG A 142 2.69 0.07 15.03
N THR A 143 1.95 0.36 13.98
CA THR A 143 2.33 -0.03 12.60
C THR A 143 3.71 0.55 12.23
N ILE A 144 3.92 1.85 12.49
CA ILE A 144 5.19 2.52 12.20
C ILE A 144 6.32 1.97 13.07
N ALA A 145 6.05 1.66 14.33
CA ALA A 145 7.00 1.00 15.22
C ALA A 145 7.44 -0.36 14.67
N GLY A 146 6.49 -1.17 14.21
CA GLY A 146 6.76 -2.47 13.58
C GLY A 146 7.57 -2.34 12.28
N ILE A 147 7.24 -1.36 11.44
CA ILE A 147 8.01 -1.04 10.23
C ILE A 147 9.46 -0.67 10.59
N ALA A 148 9.63 0.23 11.55
CA ALA A 148 10.96 0.63 12.00
C ALA A 148 11.74 -0.53 12.60
N LEU A 149 11.08 -1.42 13.34
CA LEU A 149 11.71 -2.59 13.97
C LEU A 149 12.36 -3.50 12.92
N VAL A 150 11.67 -3.80 11.82
CA VAL A 150 12.15 -4.76 10.81
C VAL A 150 13.09 -4.14 9.80
N LEU A 151 13.08 -2.82 9.63
CA LEU A 151 13.95 -2.10 8.71
C LEU A 151 15.38 -2.07 9.24
N ALA A 152 16.35 -2.41 8.43
CA ALA A 152 17.76 -2.34 8.79
C ALA A 152 18.20 -0.88 9.08
N PRO A 153 19.20 -0.64 9.92
CA PRO A 153 19.81 0.68 10.05
C PRO A 153 20.30 1.20 8.69
N GLY A 154 19.89 2.42 8.33
CA GLY A 154 20.15 2.99 7.00
C GLY A 154 19.24 2.44 5.90
N GLY A 155 18.32 1.55 6.23
CA GLY A 155 17.32 1.04 5.29
C GLY A 155 16.27 2.08 4.91
N GLY A 156 15.57 1.85 3.80
CA GLY A 156 14.58 2.77 3.25
C GLY A 156 13.14 2.28 3.38
N LEU A 157 12.23 3.19 3.73
CA LEU A 157 10.79 2.97 3.68
C LEU A 157 10.21 3.71 2.48
N GLY A 158 9.53 2.99 1.58
CA GLY A 158 8.65 3.56 0.56
C GLY A 158 7.20 3.54 1.05
N PHE A 159 6.48 4.64 0.92
CA PHE A 159 5.10 4.74 1.36
C PHE A 159 4.19 5.44 0.36
N LEU A 160 2.90 5.12 0.40
CA LEU A 160 1.84 5.82 -0.32
C LEU A 160 0.58 5.77 0.54
N THR A 161 -0.13 6.90 0.66
CA THR A 161 -1.38 6.99 1.42
C THR A 161 -2.22 8.19 0.96
N HIS A 162 -3.42 8.34 1.52
CA HIS A 162 -4.35 9.43 1.21
C HIS A 162 -4.26 10.57 2.22
N ASN A 163 -4.28 11.82 1.71
CA ASN A 163 -4.24 13.01 2.53
C ASN A 163 -5.64 13.39 3.06
N ARG A 164 -5.74 13.70 4.35
CA ARG A 164 -6.96 14.16 5.01
C ARG A 164 -7.30 15.59 4.64
N THR A 165 -7.72 15.81 3.40
CA THR A 165 -8.16 17.08 2.84
C THR A 165 -9.56 16.99 2.28
N ILE A 166 -10.23 18.14 2.02
CA ILE A 166 -11.51 18.17 1.32
C ILE A 166 -11.36 17.51 -0.08
N ALA A 167 -10.27 17.79 -0.79
CA ALA A 167 -9.99 17.20 -2.09
C ALA A 167 -9.83 15.66 -1.99
N GLY A 168 -9.12 15.17 -0.96
CA GLY A 168 -8.99 13.74 -0.66
C GLY A 168 -10.34 13.09 -0.42
N PHE A 169 -11.20 13.70 0.41
CA PHE A 169 -12.57 13.21 0.62
C PHE A 169 -13.36 13.15 -0.69
N LEU A 170 -13.36 14.23 -1.46
CA LEU A 170 -14.18 14.31 -2.68
C LEU A 170 -13.71 13.34 -3.76
N GLN A 171 -12.40 13.09 -3.91
CA GLN A 171 -11.91 12.22 -4.97
C GLN A 171 -11.90 10.74 -4.55
N VAL A 172 -11.43 10.42 -3.35
CA VAL A 172 -11.23 9.03 -2.93
C VAL A 172 -12.50 8.42 -2.34
N VAL A 173 -13.25 9.19 -1.53
CA VAL A 173 -14.46 8.67 -0.91
C VAL A 173 -15.69 8.97 -1.78
N TRP A 174 -15.97 10.25 -2.02
CA TRP A 174 -17.23 10.64 -2.66
C TRP A 174 -17.29 10.19 -4.13
N ASP A 175 -16.24 10.47 -4.91
CA ASP A 175 -16.26 10.16 -6.34
C ASP A 175 -16.17 8.64 -6.61
N GLU A 176 -15.24 7.94 -5.98
CA GLU A 176 -15.03 6.52 -6.24
C GLU A 176 -16.15 5.63 -5.69
N GLU A 177 -16.69 5.95 -4.49
CA GLU A 177 -17.71 5.11 -3.84
C GLU A 177 -19.14 5.48 -4.22
N TYR A 178 -19.45 6.78 -4.41
CA TYR A 178 -20.84 7.25 -4.56
C TYR A 178 -21.16 7.81 -5.96
N VAL A 179 -20.18 8.18 -6.76
CA VAL A 179 -20.43 8.74 -8.11
C VAL A 179 -20.07 7.71 -9.19
N GLN A 180 -18.83 7.24 -9.19
CA GLN A 180 -18.35 6.31 -10.22
C GLN A 180 -18.59 4.84 -9.84
N HIS A 181 -18.81 4.55 -8.56
CA HIS A 181 -18.96 3.20 -8.02
C HIS A 181 -17.82 2.25 -8.46
N THR A 182 -16.61 2.78 -8.54
CA THR A 182 -15.40 2.00 -8.80
C THR A 182 -14.94 1.27 -7.55
N MET A 183 -15.21 1.86 -6.37
CA MET A 183 -15.03 1.22 -5.06
C MET A 183 -16.37 0.99 -4.38
N PRO A 184 -16.49 -0.03 -3.51
CA PRO A 184 -17.70 -0.24 -2.70
C PRO A 184 -17.96 0.88 -1.71
N GLU A 185 -19.23 1.18 -1.44
CA GLU A 185 -19.62 2.13 -0.39
C GLU A 185 -19.08 1.69 0.98
N GLY A 186 -18.39 2.60 1.69
CA GLY A 186 -17.80 2.36 3.01
C GLY A 186 -16.47 1.61 2.97
N PHE A 187 -15.79 1.61 1.81
CA PHE A 187 -14.45 1.05 1.71
C PHE A 187 -13.43 1.91 2.46
N HIS A 188 -13.43 3.24 2.21
CA HIS A 188 -12.52 4.16 2.86
C HIS A 188 -13.16 4.82 4.09
N ASP A 189 -12.37 4.99 5.15
CA ASP A 189 -12.70 5.83 6.30
C ASP A 189 -11.88 7.13 6.23
N PHE A 190 -12.52 8.22 5.85
CA PHE A 190 -11.85 9.53 5.75
C PHE A 190 -11.16 9.99 7.06
N ALA A 191 -11.68 9.56 8.22
CA ALA A 191 -11.06 9.91 9.50
C ALA A 191 -9.66 9.30 9.69
N ARG A 192 -9.37 8.21 8.97
CA ARG A 192 -8.07 7.53 8.98
C ARG A 192 -7.07 8.08 7.95
N PHE A 193 -7.49 8.97 7.05
CA PHE A 193 -6.57 9.62 6.12
C PHE A 193 -5.53 10.43 6.90
N ILE A 194 -4.30 10.49 6.40
CA ILE A 194 -3.15 10.98 7.15
C ILE A 194 -2.58 12.21 6.44
N THR A 195 -2.43 13.32 7.15
CA THR A 195 -1.75 14.47 6.57
C THR A 195 -0.23 14.24 6.46
N PRO A 196 0.46 14.83 5.47
CA PRO A 196 1.92 14.73 5.36
C PRO A 196 2.69 15.11 6.63
N ALA A 197 2.17 16.10 7.38
CA ALA A 197 2.78 16.52 8.65
C ALA A 197 2.64 15.44 9.73
N GLU A 198 1.42 14.90 9.94
CA GLU A 198 1.17 13.82 10.90
C GLU A 198 2.03 12.59 10.60
N LEU A 199 2.16 12.21 9.31
CA LEU A 199 2.97 11.07 8.92
C LEU A 199 4.47 11.32 9.16
N SER A 200 4.96 12.52 8.82
CA SER A 200 6.35 12.90 9.08
C SER A 200 6.68 12.88 10.56
N ASP A 201 5.78 13.40 11.40
CA ASP A 201 5.95 13.41 12.86
C ASP A 201 5.94 11.98 13.43
N ALA A 202 5.06 11.10 12.91
CA ALA A 202 5.02 9.70 13.30
C ALA A 202 6.31 8.97 12.92
N PHE A 203 6.82 9.15 11.72
CA PHE A 203 8.10 8.58 11.32
C PHE A 203 9.28 9.08 12.17
N ALA A 204 9.31 10.38 12.46
CA ALA A 204 10.39 10.98 13.27
C ALA A 204 10.48 10.39 14.69
N ARG A 205 9.35 9.99 15.30
CA ARG A 205 9.34 9.32 16.61
C ARG A 205 10.02 7.95 16.60
N HIS A 206 10.18 7.35 15.42
CA HIS A 206 10.81 6.03 15.22
C HIS A 206 12.13 6.10 14.43
N ASP A 207 12.87 7.20 14.57
CA ASP A 207 14.18 7.42 13.91
C ASP A 207 14.11 7.30 12.37
N MET A 208 12.97 7.58 11.77
CA MET A 208 12.80 7.63 10.31
C MET A 208 12.64 9.07 9.84
N VAL A 209 13.43 9.47 8.85
CA VAL A 209 13.45 10.84 8.32
C VAL A 209 12.96 10.84 6.87
N VAL A 210 11.86 11.53 6.63
CA VAL A 210 11.31 11.71 5.28
C VAL A 210 12.31 12.47 4.40
N GLN A 211 12.59 11.95 3.23
CA GLN A 211 13.51 12.52 2.25
C GLN A 211 12.80 13.27 1.13
N GLU A 212 11.69 12.72 0.64
CA GLU A 212 10.87 13.32 -0.41
C GLU A 212 9.42 12.87 -0.28
N MET A 213 8.48 13.76 -0.63
CA MET A 213 7.08 13.43 -0.88
C MET A 213 6.63 14.02 -2.22
N LYS A 214 5.78 13.30 -2.95
CA LYS A 214 5.15 13.72 -4.21
C LYS A 214 3.68 13.36 -4.18
N GLY A 215 2.85 14.23 -4.72
CA GLY A 215 1.46 13.91 -4.98
C GLY A 215 1.30 13.00 -6.18
N VAL A 216 0.20 12.26 -6.21
CA VAL A 216 -0.20 11.41 -7.34
C VAL A 216 -1.49 11.98 -7.91
N GLU A 217 -1.47 12.40 -9.16
CA GLU A 217 -2.62 13.00 -9.83
C GLU A 217 -2.88 12.34 -11.19
N ARG A 218 -4.06 12.54 -11.75
CA ARG A 218 -4.32 12.20 -13.15
C ARG A 218 -3.75 13.29 -14.05
N ALA A 219 -3.05 12.90 -15.11
CA ALA A 219 -2.53 13.85 -16.10
C ALA A 219 -3.68 14.66 -16.70
N GLY A 220 -3.49 15.98 -16.80
CA GLY A 220 -4.48 16.91 -17.38
C GLY A 220 -4.62 16.82 -18.91
N ASP A 221 -3.99 15.82 -19.54
CA ASP A 221 -3.97 15.59 -21.01
C ASP A 221 -5.13 14.72 -21.51
N GLY A 222 -6.06 14.34 -20.64
CA GLY A 222 -7.20 13.48 -20.97
C GLY A 222 -6.88 11.98 -21.12
N THR A 223 -5.64 11.58 -20.94
CA THR A 223 -5.24 10.16 -21.04
C THR A 223 -5.65 9.34 -19.81
N GLY A 224 -5.96 10.01 -18.68
CA GLY A 224 -6.21 9.38 -17.39
C GLY A 224 -4.94 8.83 -16.72
N ARG A 225 -3.77 8.93 -17.35
CA ARG A 225 -2.49 8.44 -16.82
C ARG A 225 -2.16 9.10 -15.47
N ARG A 226 -1.65 8.34 -14.52
CA ARG A 226 -1.13 8.87 -13.25
C ARG A 226 0.23 9.54 -13.45
N VAL A 227 0.43 10.67 -12.78
CA VAL A 227 1.67 11.45 -12.79
C VAL A 227 2.03 11.92 -11.39
N LEU A 228 3.32 12.16 -11.16
CA LEU A 228 3.79 12.73 -9.90
C LEU A 228 3.83 14.25 -10.00
N THR A 229 3.41 14.92 -8.93
CA THR A 229 3.38 16.38 -8.79
C THR A 229 3.98 16.80 -7.45
N ASP A 230 4.17 18.11 -7.26
CA ASP A 230 4.57 18.65 -5.96
C ASP A 230 3.35 18.93 -5.04
N ALA A 231 2.14 18.84 -5.57
CA ALA A 231 0.92 19.06 -4.81
C ALA A 231 0.49 17.77 -4.07
N LEU A 232 0.48 17.81 -2.74
CA LEU A 232 0.12 16.67 -1.89
C LEU A 232 -1.39 16.63 -1.55
N GLY A 233 -2.24 17.11 -2.45
CA GLY A 233 -3.65 17.42 -2.15
C GLY A 233 -4.56 16.23 -1.89
N VAL A 234 -4.31 15.09 -2.50
CA VAL A 234 -5.21 13.91 -2.46
C VAL A 234 -4.46 12.66 -2.02
N THR A 235 -3.74 12.04 -2.94
CA THR A 235 -2.89 10.88 -2.68
C THR A 235 -1.44 11.34 -2.77
N TYR A 236 -0.60 10.86 -1.88
CA TYR A 236 0.81 11.18 -1.92
C TYR A 236 1.65 9.94 -1.62
N LEU A 237 2.82 9.89 -2.22
CA LEU A 237 3.85 8.89 -1.96
C LEU A 237 5.15 9.58 -1.55
N GLY A 238 6.03 8.82 -0.97
CA GLY A 238 7.33 9.32 -0.58
C GLY A 238 8.24 8.22 -0.07
N TRP A 239 9.39 8.64 0.42
CA TRP A 239 10.32 7.72 1.05
C TRP A 239 11.01 8.35 2.25
N SER A 240 11.39 7.50 3.19
CA SER A 240 12.15 7.88 4.36
C SER A 240 13.35 6.95 4.56
N LEU A 241 14.33 7.41 5.33
CA LEU A 241 15.48 6.62 5.78
C LEU A 241 15.40 6.38 7.28
N ARG A 242 15.69 5.15 7.72
CA ARG A 242 15.96 4.85 9.12
C ARG A 242 17.38 5.29 9.46
N THR A 243 17.52 6.15 10.48
CA THR A 243 18.80 6.76 10.85
C THR A 243 19.58 6.00 11.93
N ARG A 244 18.89 5.11 12.67
CA ARG A 244 19.49 4.32 13.77
C ARG A 244 18.97 2.90 13.81
#